data_cc22630bb33433027e5f5d1661172de7
#
_entry.id   cc22630bb33433027e5f5d1661172de7
#
_cell.length_a   1.000
_cell.length_b   1.000
_cell.length_c   1.000
_cell.angle_alpha   90.00
_cell.angle_beta   90.00
_cell.angle_gamma   90.00
#
_symmetry.space_group_name_H-M   'P 1'
#
loop_
_entity.id
_entity.type
_entity.pdbx_description
1 polymer ?
#
loop_
_entity_poly.entity_id
_entity_poly.type
_entity_poly.pdbx_seq_one_letter_code
_entity_poly.pdbx_strand_id
1 'polypeptide(L)'
;FVGFLLAIGFVLYVLCITQPFSLEEQVIFLLILGVIALTLFQAQTRFTLLMLIVISVIVSSRYVWWRYSETLNPNSYTSVIFTWLLIIAETYAFIVMLLGYFQVCWVLDRKPASLPKDKERWPSVDIFIPTYNEPLDVVKPTVYAALTVDWPKEKLNVYILDDGSRK
;
A
#
# COMPACT_ATOMS: atom_id res chain seq x y z
N PHE A 1 4.30 -8.53 30.50
CA PHE A 1 3.49 -7.34 30.23
C PHE A 1 3.09 -7.25 28.75
N VAL A 2 4.03 -7.32 27.80
CA VAL A 2 3.73 -7.23 26.34
C VAL A 2 2.80 -8.36 25.89
N GLY A 3 3.05 -9.61 26.30
CA GLY A 3 2.20 -10.76 25.95
C GLY A 3 0.77 -10.62 26.45
N PHE A 4 0.57 -10.04 27.63
CA PHE A 4 -0.76 -9.77 28.18
C PHE A 4 -1.51 -8.70 27.37
N LEU A 5 -0.84 -7.62 26.97
CA LEU A 5 -1.42 -6.60 26.10
C LEU A 5 -1.78 -7.14 24.73
N LEU A 6 -0.92 -7.98 24.15
CA LEU A 6 -1.21 -8.66 22.87
C LEU A 6 -2.41 -9.58 22.96
N ALA A 7 -2.54 -10.33 24.06
CA ALA A 7 -3.70 -11.20 24.30
C ALA A 7 -5.01 -10.40 24.42
N ILE A 8 -5.00 -9.30 25.16
CA ILE A 8 -6.16 -8.40 25.25
C ILE A 8 -6.49 -7.82 23.88
N GLY A 9 -5.50 -7.31 23.14
CA GLY A 9 -5.69 -6.77 21.80
C GLY A 9 -6.30 -7.81 20.85
N PHE A 10 -5.83 -9.04 20.90
CA PHE A 10 -6.37 -10.13 20.10
C PHE A 10 -7.83 -10.46 20.47
N VAL A 11 -8.15 -10.53 21.75
CA VAL A 11 -9.54 -10.77 22.22
C VAL A 11 -10.46 -9.65 21.74
N LEU A 12 -10.05 -8.40 21.90
CA LEU A 12 -10.83 -7.24 21.42
C LEU A 12 -11.02 -7.26 19.89
N TYR A 13 -9.99 -7.64 19.15
CA TYR A 13 -10.07 -7.82 17.71
C TYR A 13 -11.09 -8.89 17.32
N VAL A 14 -11.03 -10.06 17.95
CA VAL A 14 -11.99 -11.16 17.68
C VAL A 14 -13.42 -10.73 18.03
N LEU A 15 -13.64 -10.08 19.17
CA LEU A 15 -14.95 -9.57 19.56
C LEU A 15 -15.47 -8.55 18.55
N CYS A 16 -14.62 -7.63 18.11
CA CYS A 16 -15.01 -6.60 17.12
C CYS A 16 -15.44 -7.23 15.79
N ILE A 17 -14.79 -8.30 15.34
CA ILE A 17 -15.09 -8.97 14.07
C ILE A 17 -16.35 -9.83 14.16
N THR A 18 -16.51 -10.58 15.24
CA THR A 18 -17.56 -11.62 15.37
C THR A 18 -18.88 -11.09 15.90
N GLN A 19 -18.89 -9.92 16.55
CA GLN A 19 -20.10 -9.34 17.12
C GLN A 19 -21.12 -9.00 16.02
N PRO A 20 -22.34 -9.56 16.05
CA PRO A 20 -23.38 -9.16 15.11
C PRO A 20 -23.84 -7.74 15.41
N PHE A 21 -23.93 -6.90 14.41
CA PHE A 21 -24.48 -5.55 14.50
C PHE A 21 -25.78 -5.47 13.71
N SER A 22 -26.75 -4.73 14.23
CA SER A 22 -27.87 -4.27 13.44
C SER A 22 -27.39 -3.34 12.29
N LEU A 23 -28.26 -3.07 11.32
CA LEU A 23 -27.92 -2.16 10.23
C LEU A 23 -27.51 -0.76 10.74
N GLU A 24 -28.24 -0.25 11.74
CA GLU A 24 -27.98 1.07 12.32
C GLU A 24 -26.64 1.11 13.05
N GLU A 25 -26.35 0.11 13.87
CA GLU A 25 -25.05 -0.02 14.56
C GLU A 25 -23.89 -0.14 13.58
N GLN A 26 -24.06 -0.89 12.48
CA GLN A 26 -23.06 -1.00 11.43
C GLN A 26 -22.78 0.33 10.75
N VAL A 27 -23.81 1.11 10.45
CA VAL A 27 -23.65 2.45 9.85
C VAL A 27 -22.95 3.40 10.81
N ILE A 28 -23.36 3.44 12.08
CA ILE A 28 -22.71 4.27 13.11
C ILE A 28 -21.24 3.88 13.28
N PHE A 29 -20.95 2.58 13.36
CA PHE A 29 -19.59 2.07 13.47
C PHE A 29 -18.71 2.53 12.30
N LEU A 30 -19.18 2.39 11.05
CA LEU A 30 -18.44 2.80 9.86
C LEU A 30 -18.28 4.33 9.78
N LEU A 31 -19.27 5.11 10.18
CA LEU A 31 -19.16 6.56 10.24
C LEU A 31 -18.09 7.02 11.23
N ILE A 32 -18.08 6.44 12.44
CA ILE A 32 -17.05 6.73 13.46
C ILE A 32 -15.66 6.40 12.93
N LEU A 33 -15.47 5.19 12.39
CA LEU A 33 -14.19 4.78 11.84
C LEU A 33 -13.77 5.64 10.63
N GLY A 34 -14.74 6.06 9.80
CA GLY A 34 -14.50 6.95 8.67
C GLY A 34 -13.98 8.32 9.11
N VAL A 35 -14.61 8.92 10.14
CA VAL A 35 -14.15 10.21 10.71
C VAL A 35 -12.75 10.06 11.30
N ILE A 36 -12.49 9.00 12.07
CA ILE A 36 -11.16 8.71 12.63
C ILE A 36 -10.14 8.54 11.51
N ALA A 37 -10.46 7.78 10.45
CA ALA A 37 -9.55 7.56 9.33
C ALA A 37 -9.23 8.86 8.59
N LEU A 38 -10.21 9.73 8.36
CA LEU A 38 -10.00 11.04 7.73
C LEU A 38 -9.10 11.94 8.56
N THR A 39 -9.26 11.97 9.88
CA THR A 39 -8.40 12.76 10.77
C THR A 39 -6.97 12.22 10.81
N LEU A 40 -6.80 10.89 10.88
CA LEU A 40 -5.49 10.25 10.84
C LEU A 40 -4.78 10.48 9.50
N PHE A 41 -5.52 10.46 8.40
CA PHE A 41 -4.96 10.67 7.05
C PHE A 41 -4.31 12.05 6.90
N GLN A 42 -4.84 13.08 7.57
CA GLN A 42 -4.28 14.43 7.52
C GLN A 42 -2.92 14.56 8.21
N ALA A 43 -2.63 13.72 9.21
CA ALA A 43 -1.42 13.85 10.02
C ALA A 43 -0.14 13.31 9.36
N GLN A 44 -0.25 12.49 8.30
CA GLN A 44 0.84 11.97 7.45
C GLN A 44 2.08 11.45 8.21
N THR A 45 1.89 10.86 9.40
CA THR A 45 2.96 10.27 10.19
C THR A 45 3.00 8.75 10.04
N ARG A 46 4.14 8.12 10.36
CA ARG A 46 4.25 6.67 10.37
C ARG A 46 3.24 6.02 11.34
N PHE A 47 3.03 6.63 12.49
CA PHE A 47 2.06 6.12 13.47
C PHE A 47 0.64 6.15 12.91
N THR A 48 0.24 7.25 12.26
CA THR A 48 -1.10 7.37 11.65
C THR A 48 -1.30 6.39 10.50
N LEU A 49 -0.26 6.12 9.71
CA LEU A 49 -0.30 5.08 8.67
C LEU A 49 -0.58 3.70 9.29
N LEU A 50 0.13 3.33 10.36
CA LEU A 50 -0.11 2.05 11.04
C LEU A 50 -1.53 1.96 11.62
N MET A 51 -2.06 3.05 12.19
CA MET A 51 -3.44 3.09 12.69
C MET A 51 -4.46 2.92 11.55
N LEU A 52 -4.23 3.55 10.39
CA LEU A 52 -5.08 3.37 9.21
C LEU A 52 -5.07 1.91 8.71
N ILE A 53 -3.90 1.27 8.69
CA ILE A 53 -3.78 -0.16 8.35
C ILE A 53 -4.59 -1.01 9.34
N VAL A 54 -4.48 -0.76 10.64
CA VAL A 54 -5.24 -1.50 11.66
C VAL A 54 -6.74 -1.34 11.45
N ILE A 55 -7.23 -0.11 11.24
CA ILE A 55 -8.65 0.17 10.95
C ILE A 55 -9.10 -0.59 9.71
N SER A 56 -8.33 -0.54 8.63
CA SER A 56 -8.66 -1.23 7.38
C SER A 56 -8.71 -2.75 7.56
N VAL A 57 -7.75 -3.33 8.29
CA VAL A 57 -7.73 -4.76 8.60
C VAL A 57 -8.96 -5.16 9.43
N ILE A 58 -9.35 -4.37 10.44
CA ILE A 58 -10.54 -4.65 11.26
C ILE A 58 -11.80 -4.66 10.39
N VAL A 59 -12.01 -3.62 9.59
CA VAL A 59 -13.21 -3.49 8.73
C VAL A 59 -13.27 -4.62 7.71
N SER A 60 -12.15 -4.90 7.04
CA SER A 60 -12.08 -5.95 6.02
C SER A 60 -12.25 -7.35 6.63
N SER A 61 -11.66 -7.61 7.79
CA SER A 61 -11.83 -8.90 8.50
C SER A 61 -13.26 -9.12 8.97
N ARG A 62 -13.93 -8.03 9.41
CA ARG A 62 -15.34 -8.07 9.78
C ARG A 62 -16.22 -8.42 8.57
N TYR A 63 -15.94 -7.80 7.40
CA TYR A 63 -16.62 -8.13 6.15
C TYR A 63 -16.41 -9.60 5.77
N VAL A 64 -15.16 -10.09 5.80
CA VAL A 64 -14.84 -11.48 5.48
C VAL A 64 -15.54 -12.44 6.44
N TRP A 65 -15.55 -12.16 7.74
CA TRP A 65 -16.28 -12.95 8.73
C TRP A 65 -17.76 -13.07 8.40
N TRP A 66 -18.43 -11.92 8.19
CA TRP A 66 -19.84 -11.89 7.81
C TRP A 66 -20.09 -12.66 6.50
N ARG A 67 -19.21 -12.51 5.53
CA ARG A 67 -19.32 -13.18 4.24
C ARG A 67 -19.31 -14.70 4.38
N TYR A 68 -18.45 -15.23 5.25
CA TYR A 68 -18.32 -16.66 5.50
C TYR A 68 -19.39 -17.21 6.43
N SER A 69 -19.89 -16.44 7.41
CA SER A 69 -20.88 -16.91 8.38
C SER A 69 -22.31 -16.82 7.88
N GLU A 70 -22.68 -15.75 7.14
CA GLU A 70 -24.08 -15.46 6.90
C GLU A 70 -24.50 -15.65 5.41
N THR A 71 -23.55 -15.69 4.48
CA THR A 71 -23.91 -15.61 3.04
C THR A 71 -23.73 -16.93 2.28
N LEU A 72 -23.33 -18.01 2.93
CA LEU A 72 -23.06 -19.32 2.33
C LEU A 72 -24.30 -20.22 2.25
N ASN A 73 -25.46 -19.68 1.87
CA ASN A 73 -26.71 -20.46 1.72
C ASN A 73 -27.17 -20.47 0.24
N PRO A 74 -26.51 -21.22 -0.65
CA PRO A 74 -26.91 -21.28 -2.06
C PRO A 74 -28.17 -22.12 -2.23
N ASN A 75 -29.18 -21.54 -2.90
CA ASN A 75 -30.50 -22.17 -3.11
C ASN A 75 -30.62 -22.96 -4.42
N SER A 76 -29.58 -22.95 -5.26
CA SER A 76 -29.55 -23.68 -6.55
C SER A 76 -28.13 -24.05 -6.96
N TYR A 77 -27.96 -25.01 -7.89
CA TYR A 77 -26.64 -25.43 -8.40
C TYR A 77 -25.84 -24.28 -9.04
N THR A 78 -26.52 -23.41 -9.79
CA THR A 78 -25.88 -22.23 -10.37
C THR A 78 -25.42 -21.23 -9.28
N SER A 79 -26.22 -21.04 -8.24
CA SER A 79 -25.88 -20.22 -7.09
C SER A 79 -24.68 -20.78 -6.33
N VAL A 80 -24.52 -22.10 -6.22
CA VAL A 80 -23.34 -22.74 -5.60
C VAL A 80 -22.06 -22.33 -6.32
N ILE A 81 -22.04 -22.47 -7.67
CA ILE A 81 -20.84 -22.18 -8.47
C ILE A 81 -20.43 -20.72 -8.31
N PHE A 82 -21.38 -19.79 -8.49
CA PHE A 82 -21.07 -18.35 -8.37
C PHE A 82 -20.69 -17.93 -6.95
N THR A 83 -21.29 -18.54 -5.92
CA THR A 83 -20.92 -18.29 -4.52
C THR A 83 -19.48 -18.68 -4.25
N TRP A 84 -19.05 -19.88 -4.64
CA TRP A 84 -17.68 -20.33 -4.45
C TRP A 84 -16.67 -19.51 -5.25
N LEU A 85 -16.98 -19.18 -6.50
CA LEU A 85 -16.12 -18.35 -7.34
C LEU A 85 -15.91 -16.98 -6.73
N LEU A 86 -16.99 -16.37 -6.22
CA LEU A 86 -16.92 -15.06 -5.58
C LEU A 86 -16.11 -15.11 -4.26
N ILE A 87 -16.32 -16.11 -3.42
CA ILE A 87 -15.58 -16.27 -2.17
C ILE A 87 -14.09 -16.46 -2.42
N ILE A 88 -13.71 -17.26 -3.41
CA ILE A 88 -12.30 -17.44 -3.78
C ILE A 88 -11.69 -16.10 -4.21
N ALA A 89 -12.40 -15.33 -5.05
CA ALA A 89 -11.93 -14.03 -5.49
C ALA A 89 -11.80 -13.02 -4.32
N GLU A 90 -12.79 -12.96 -3.44
CA GLU A 90 -12.78 -12.09 -2.25
C GLU A 90 -11.68 -12.48 -1.26
N THR A 91 -11.48 -13.79 -1.06
CA THR A 91 -10.39 -14.29 -0.19
C THR A 91 -9.02 -13.94 -0.77
N TYR A 92 -8.85 -14.14 -2.08
CA TYR A 92 -7.63 -13.73 -2.77
C TYR A 92 -7.37 -12.22 -2.60
N ALA A 93 -8.38 -11.39 -2.84
CA ALA A 93 -8.25 -9.93 -2.66
C ALA A 93 -7.87 -9.55 -1.22
N PHE A 94 -8.46 -10.21 -0.22
CA PHE A 94 -8.14 -9.99 1.19
C PHE A 94 -6.69 -10.37 1.50
N ILE A 95 -6.20 -11.52 1.01
CA ILE A 95 -4.81 -11.94 1.20
C ILE A 95 -3.85 -10.96 0.53
N VAL A 96 -4.12 -10.54 -0.70
CA VAL A 96 -3.29 -9.56 -1.42
C VAL A 96 -3.24 -8.23 -0.68
N MET A 97 -4.37 -7.78 -0.12
CA MET A 97 -4.42 -6.57 0.72
C MET A 97 -3.53 -6.71 1.95
N LEU A 98 -3.57 -7.84 2.67
CA LEU A 98 -2.72 -8.08 3.85
C LEU A 98 -1.23 -8.10 3.47
N LEU A 99 -0.87 -8.74 2.35
CA LEU A 99 0.51 -8.74 1.84
C LEU A 99 0.97 -7.33 1.46
N GLY A 100 0.09 -6.52 0.84
CA GLY A 100 0.37 -5.11 0.55
C GLY A 100 0.63 -4.30 1.82
N TYR A 101 -0.19 -4.48 2.85
CA TYR A 101 0.04 -3.82 4.15
C TYR A 101 1.34 -4.27 4.83
N PHE A 102 1.67 -5.54 4.73
CA PHE A 102 2.95 -6.04 5.24
C PHE A 102 4.15 -5.34 4.58
N GLN A 103 4.09 -5.08 3.28
CA GLN A 103 5.14 -4.34 2.55
C GLN A 103 5.23 -2.88 2.98
N VAL A 104 4.08 -2.24 3.25
CA VAL A 104 4.01 -0.79 3.56
C VAL A 104 4.27 -0.50 5.04
N CYS A 105 3.92 -1.40 5.97
CA CYS A 105 4.08 -1.13 7.40
C CYS A 105 5.55 -1.00 7.84
N TRP A 106 6.51 -1.55 7.08
CA TRP A 106 7.94 -1.40 7.32
C TRP A 106 8.61 -0.51 6.27
N VAL A 107 8.32 0.77 6.31
CA VAL A 107 9.03 1.75 5.47
C VAL A 107 10.48 1.85 5.91
N LEU A 108 11.40 1.52 5.02
CA LEU A 108 12.83 1.66 5.24
C LEU A 108 13.21 3.15 5.20
N ASP A 109 13.42 3.75 6.37
CA ASP A 109 14.00 5.08 6.48
C ASP A 109 15.53 4.96 6.38
N ARG A 110 16.03 4.98 5.14
CA ARG A 110 17.46 4.93 4.87
C ARG A 110 18.02 6.35 4.94
N LYS A 111 18.79 6.61 5.98
CA LYS A 111 19.56 7.86 6.04
C LYS A 111 20.57 7.88 4.89
N PRO A 112 20.66 8.99 4.14
CA PRO A 112 21.67 9.11 3.10
C PRO A 112 23.07 8.96 3.70
N ALA A 113 23.91 8.17 3.05
CA ALA A 113 25.33 8.07 3.43
C ALA A 113 26.02 9.39 3.09
N SER A 114 26.89 9.87 3.98
CA SER A 114 27.71 11.04 3.69
C SER A 114 28.70 10.73 2.58
N LEU A 115 28.73 11.57 1.56
CA LEU A 115 29.73 11.46 0.49
C LEU A 115 31.13 11.83 1.01
N PRO A 116 32.20 11.21 0.49
CA PRO A 116 33.56 11.64 0.76
C PRO A 116 33.74 13.12 0.40
N LYS A 117 34.53 13.86 1.21
CA LYS A 117 34.84 15.27 0.92
C LYS A 117 35.62 15.45 -0.40
N ASP A 118 36.38 14.44 -0.77
CA ASP A 118 37.15 14.41 -2.00
C ASP A 118 36.28 13.90 -3.15
N LYS A 119 36.01 14.76 -4.13
CA LYS A 119 35.20 14.46 -5.32
C LYS A 119 35.84 13.38 -6.20
N GLU A 120 37.16 13.17 -6.13
CA GLU A 120 37.82 12.11 -6.88
C GLU A 120 37.42 10.71 -6.41
N ARG A 121 36.99 10.58 -5.15
CA ARG A 121 36.49 9.33 -4.57
C ARG A 121 35.02 9.06 -4.79
N TRP A 122 34.30 9.98 -5.43
CA TRP A 122 32.90 9.78 -5.72
C TRP A 122 32.73 8.69 -6.79
N PRO A 123 31.72 7.82 -6.65
CA PRO A 123 31.47 6.79 -7.66
C PRO A 123 31.00 7.41 -8.97
N SER A 124 31.15 6.69 -10.08
CA SER A 124 30.44 7.01 -11.31
C SER A 124 28.94 6.68 -11.14
N VAL A 125 28.10 7.52 -11.72
CA VAL A 125 26.64 7.41 -11.66
C VAL A 125 26.10 7.38 -13.08
N ASP A 126 25.26 6.39 -13.36
CA ASP A 126 24.52 6.27 -14.60
C ASP A 126 23.04 6.58 -14.31
N ILE A 127 22.48 7.58 -14.99
CA ILE A 127 21.06 7.91 -14.91
C ILE A 127 20.38 7.36 -16.15
N PHE A 128 19.43 6.45 -15.96
CA PHE A 128 18.63 5.88 -17.03
C PHE A 128 17.25 6.57 -17.06
N ILE A 129 16.89 7.14 -18.20
CA ILE A 129 15.60 7.79 -18.43
C ILE A 129 14.83 6.93 -19.44
N PRO A 130 13.96 6.02 -18.97
CA PRO A 130 13.14 5.21 -19.86
C PRO A 130 12.08 6.08 -20.53
N THR A 131 11.89 5.91 -21.83
CA THR A 131 10.87 6.59 -22.64
C THR A 131 10.15 5.58 -23.54
N TYR A 132 8.86 5.83 -23.79
CA TYR A 132 8.04 5.03 -24.70
C TYR A 132 7.12 5.95 -25.51
N ASN A 133 7.62 6.44 -26.64
CA ASN A 133 6.88 7.35 -27.54
C ASN A 133 6.38 8.66 -26.90
N GLU A 134 6.88 9.07 -25.72
CA GLU A 134 6.49 10.35 -25.14
C GLU A 134 6.96 11.50 -26.02
N PRO A 135 6.16 12.58 -26.12
CA PRO A 135 6.55 13.77 -26.85
C PRO A 135 7.81 14.42 -26.23
N LEU A 136 8.62 15.02 -27.06
CA LEU A 136 9.90 15.63 -26.66
C LEU A 136 9.75 16.64 -25.52
N ASP A 137 8.65 17.36 -25.49
CA ASP A 137 8.35 18.38 -24.46
C ASP A 137 8.21 17.76 -23.05
N VAL A 138 7.86 16.47 -22.96
CA VAL A 138 7.76 15.73 -21.69
C VAL A 138 9.15 15.20 -21.27
N VAL A 139 9.93 14.70 -22.22
CA VAL A 139 11.23 14.07 -21.92
C VAL A 139 12.32 15.11 -21.66
N LYS A 140 12.33 16.21 -22.44
CA LYS A 140 13.36 17.25 -22.41
C LYS A 140 13.62 17.86 -21.03
N PRO A 141 12.60 18.24 -20.22
CA PRO A 141 12.83 18.77 -18.88
C PRO A 141 13.53 17.77 -17.96
N THR A 142 13.17 16.48 -18.05
CA THR A 142 13.78 15.40 -17.25
C THR A 142 15.25 15.22 -17.61
N VAL A 143 15.59 15.25 -18.90
CA VAL A 143 16.98 15.15 -19.38
C VAL A 143 17.80 16.34 -18.87
N TYR A 144 17.26 17.57 -18.98
CA TYR A 144 17.97 18.74 -18.48
C TYR A 144 18.15 18.70 -16.97
N ALA A 145 17.16 18.26 -16.22
CA ALA A 145 17.29 18.09 -14.77
C ALA A 145 18.40 17.07 -14.43
N ALA A 146 18.46 15.95 -15.13
CA ALA A 146 19.50 14.95 -14.95
C ALA A 146 20.90 15.49 -15.26
N LEU A 147 21.05 16.30 -16.32
CA LEU A 147 22.32 16.91 -16.70
C LEU A 147 22.78 18.03 -15.75
N THR A 148 21.86 18.63 -14.98
CA THR A 148 22.14 19.69 -14.01
C THR A 148 22.42 19.19 -12.59
N VAL A 149 22.41 17.87 -12.36
CA VAL A 149 22.79 17.29 -11.06
C VAL A 149 24.20 17.72 -10.69
N ASP A 150 24.40 18.17 -9.43
CA ASP A 150 25.74 18.54 -8.90
C ASP A 150 26.58 17.29 -8.65
N TRP A 151 27.14 16.79 -9.73
CA TRP A 151 28.04 15.62 -9.77
C TRP A 151 29.18 15.90 -10.74
N PRO A 152 30.42 15.35 -10.49
CA PRO A 152 31.52 15.48 -11.46
C PRO A 152 31.11 14.99 -12.83
N LYS A 153 31.25 15.84 -13.84
CA LYS A 153 30.73 15.56 -15.19
C LYS A 153 31.34 14.33 -15.85
N GLU A 154 32.61 14.06 -15.54
CA GLU A 154 33.34 12.87 -15.99
C GLU A 154 32.87 11.57 -15.33
N LYS A 155 32.03 11.66 -14.28
CA LYS A 155 31.47 10.54 -13.52
C LYS A 155 29.95 10.46 -13.60
N LEU A 156 29.32 11.31 -14.40
CA LEU A 156 27.87 11.33 -14.60
C LEU A 156 27.54 11.00 -16.06
N ASN A 157 26.90 9.86 -16.26
CA ASN A 157 26.39 9.46 -17.56
C ASN A 157 24.87 9.50 -17.55
N VAL A 158 24.26 10.09 -18.57
CA VAL A 158 22.80 10.15 -18.73
C VAL A 158 22.43 9.41 -20.01
N TYR A 159 21.60 8.37 -19.84
CA TYR A 159 21.16 7.51 -20.93
C TYR A 159 19.65 7.66 -21.12
N ILE A 160 19.23 7.92 -22.36
CA ILE A 160 17.82 7.87 -22.74
C ILE A 160 17.57 6.49 -23.34
N LEU A 161 16.71 5.70 -22.66
CA LEU A 161 16.35 4.35 -23.08
C LEU A 161 14.97 4.42 -23.77
N ASP A 162 14.99 4.50 -25.09
CA ASP A 162 13.74 4.58 -25.87
C ASP A 162 13.29 3.18 -26.30
N ASP A 163 12.18 2.70 -25.73
CA ASP A 163 11.53 1.43 -26.09
C ASP A 163 10.42 1.63 -27.13
N GLY A 164 10.30 2.85 -27.66
CA GLY A 164 9.34 3.21 -28.70
C GLY A 164 9.93 3.06 -30.12
N SER A 165 9.11 2.58 -31.05
CA SER A 165 9.46 2.56 -32.49
C SER A 165 9.32 3.95 -33.10
N ARG A 166 10.24 4.87 -32.78
CA ARG A 166 10.28 6.19 -33.42
C ARG A 166 10.81 6.04 -34.84
N LYS A 167 9.98 6.40 -35.86
CA LYS A 167 10.37 6.48 -37.25
C LYS A 167 10.93 7.86 -37.54
#